data_53af750544c20fa158d606936986a50c
#
_entry.id   53af750544c20fa158d606936986a50c
#
_cell.length_a   1.000
_cell.length_b   1.000
_cell.length_c   1.000
_cell.angle_alpha   90.00
_cell.angle_beta   90.00
_cell.angle_gamma   90.00
#
_symmetry.space_group_name_H-M   'P 1'
#
loop_
_entity.id
_entity.type
_entity.pdbx_description
1 polymer ?
#
loop_
_entity_poly.entity_id
_entity_poly.type
_entity_poly.pdbx_seq_one_letter_code
_entity_poly.pdbx_strand_id
1 'polypeptide(L)'
;MIEIQNLTKRFGEKQIFNHLNTTFNHQAVTILLGENGAGKSTLLRMIAKLDTQDAGEIKYFGKTLSTKALRDTLGYIPQDIALFEHMTVAENINFFKGLYKNPVSEEVIKSYKQSLNLNEDKAKVQSLSGGTKRKVNMLVGLLGNPEIIILDEPTVGIDLKSRYDIHRLINELKQNKLIILTTHHLDEVEAIGDSIKLIGKDPFYKQVLVEKGWVFEDMLQSI
;
A
#
# COMPACT_ATOMS: atom_id res chain seq x y z
N MET A 1 -9.40 8.15 -8.58
CA MET A 1 -8.14 8.81 -8.95
C MET A 1 -7.65 9.65 -7.78
N ILE A 2 -6.36 9.60 -7.47
CA ILE A 2 -5.69 10.55 -6.58
C ILE A 2 -4.85 11.47 -7.44
N GLU A 3 -4.91 12.77 -7.18
CA GLU A 3 -4.13 13.80 -7.87
C GLU A 3 -3.23 14.52 -6.86
N ILE A 4 -1.97 14.60 -7.17
CA ILE A 4 -0.96 15.33 -6.39
C ILE A 4 -0.53 16.52 -7.23
N GLN A 5 -0.59 17.74 -6.65
CA GLN A 5 -0.28 18.98 -7.34
C GLN A 5 0.73 19.79 -6.53
N ASN A 6 1.88 20.09 -7.15
CA ASN A 6 2.97 20.91 -6.61
C ASN A 6 3.43 20.50 -5.20
N LEU A 7 3.41 19.19 -4.90
CA LEU A 7 3.73 18.68 -3.58
C LEU A 7 5.22 18.87 -3.28
N THR A 8 5.49 19.54 -2.17
CA THR A 8 6.85 19.75 -1.65
C THR A 8 6.96 19.16 -0.25
N LYS A 9 8.09 18.47 0.01
CA LYS A 9 8.40 17.90 1.33
C LYS A 9 9.89 17.96 1.61
N ARG A 10 10.23 18.46 2.81
CA ARG A 10 11.60 18.53 3.33
C ARG A 10 11.66 17.92 4.74
N PHE A 11 12.81 17.39 5.10
CA PHE A 11 13.19 17.03 6.46
C PHE A 11 14.51 17.73 6.80
N GLY A 12 14.44 18.79 7.56
CA GLY A 12 15.56 19.69 7.78
C GLY A 12 16.05 20.26 6.43
N GLU A 13 17.34 20.05 6.13
CA GLU A 13 17.94 20.50 4.85
C GLU A 13 17.67 19.54 3.69
N LYS A 14 17.27 18.29 3.97
CA LYS A 14 17.05 17.28 2.94
C LYS A 14 15.70 17.49 2.26
N GLN A 15 15.71 17.85 0.98
CA GLN A 15 14.51 17.90 0.14
C GLN A 15 14.21 16.50 -0.40
N ILE A 16 12.97 16.03 -0.15
CA ILE A 16 12.48 14.74 -0.62
C ILE A 16 11.70 14.93 -1.92
N PHE A 17 10.74 15.85 -1.92
CA PHE A 17 9.95 16.22 -3.09
C PHE A 17 10.00 17.74 -3.31
N ASN A 18 10.04 18.13 -4.58
CA ASN A 18 10.05 19.52 -5.00
C ASN A 18 9.04 19.70 -6.13
N HIS A 19 7.90 20.34 -5.84
CA HIS A 19 6.80 20.58 -6.79
C HIS A 19 6.33 19.32 -7.54
N LEU A 20 6.31 18.17 -6.86
CA LEU A 20 5.88 16.89 -7.45
C LEU A 20 4.43 16.99 -7.94
N ASN A 21 4.22 16.62 -9.21
CA ASN A 21 2.92 16.46 -9.82
C ASN A 21 2.78 15.03 -10.32
N THR A 22 1.72 14.33 -9.91
CA THR A 22 1.46 12.96 -10.37
C THR A 22 0.02 12.55 -10.09
N THR A 23 -0.43 11.46 -10.71
CA THR A 23 -1.78 10.93 -10.55
C THR A 23 -1.77 9.42 -10.34
N PHE A 24 -2.72 8.90 -9.54
CA PHE A 24 -2.93 7.46 -9.35
C PHE A 24 -4.34 7.10 -9.82
N ASN A 25 -4.43 6.12 -10.70
CA ASN A 25 -5.69 5.75 -11.33
C ASN A 25 -6.45 4.70 -10.51
N HIS A 26 -7.78 4.72 -10.63
CA HIS A 26 -8.65 3.70 -10.07
C HIS A 26 -8.59 2.41 -10.92
N GLN A 27 -8.91 1.26 -10.31
CA GLN A 27 -8.88 -0.06 -10.96
C GLN A 27 -7.50 -0.44 -11.51
N ALA A 28 -6.47 -0.07 -10.77
CA ALA A 28 -5.09 -0.36 -11.13
C ALA A 28 -4.22 -0.51 -9.89
N VAL A 29 -3.15 -1.31 -10.02
CA VAL A 29 -2.03 -1.35 -9.08
C VAL A 29 -0.93 -0.44 -9.61
N THR A 30 -0.71 0.69 -8.93
CA THR A 30 0.44 1.54 -9.20
C THR A 30 1.58 1.16 -8.27
N ILE A 31 2.71 0.76 -8.84
CA ILE A 31 3.91 0.42 -8.09
C ILE A 31 4.82 1.64 -7.98
N LEU A 32 5.15 2.02 -6.74
CA LEU A 32 6.22 2.97 -6.45
C LEU A 32 7.52 2.17 -6.29
N LEU A 33 8.36 2.21 -7.31
CA LEU A 33 9.65 1.51 -7.36
C LEU A 33 10.80 2.45 -7.02
N GLY A 34 11.83 1.96 -6.35
CA GLY A 34 13.07 2.69 -6.08
C GLY A 34 13.80 2.21 -4.85
N GLU A 35 14.99 2.74 -4.64
CA GLU A 35 15.88 2.39 -3.54
C GLU A 35 15.31 2.75 -2.16
N ASN A 36 15.88 2.15 -1.11
CA ASN A 36 15.54 2.47 0.26
C ASN A 36 15.94 3.93 0.58
N GLY A 37 15.05 4.65 1.26
CA GLY A 37 15.25 6.07 1.58
C GLY A 37 14.96 7.06 0.45
N ALA A 38 14.45 6.60 -0.72
CA ALA A 38 14.06 7.43 -1.84
C ALA A 38 12.83 8.32 -1.58
N GLY A 39 12.07 8.06 -0.51
CA GLY A 39 10.87 8.82 -0.16
C GLY A 39 9.55 8.08 -0.44
N LYS A 40 9.56 6.81 -0.85
CA LYS A 40 8.36 6.01 -1.13
C LYS A 40 7.36 6.04 0.02
N SER A 41 7.76 5.58 1.21
CA SER A 41 6.90 5.57 2.41
C SER A 41 6.50 6.98 2.84
N THR A 42 7.36 7.99 2.65
CA THR A 42 7.01 9.40 2.92
C THR A 42 5.84 9.84 2.04
N LEU A 43 5.87 9.52 0.76
CA LEU A 43 4.77 9.83 -0.16
C LEU A 43 3.48 9.13 0.26
N LEU A 44 3.56 7.81 0.55
CA LEU A 44 2.39 7.04 1.01
C LEU A 44 1.78 7.61 2.28
N ARG A 45 2.60 8.00 3.25
CA ARG A 45 2.15 8.60 4.52
C ARG A 45 1.47 9.96 4.30
N MET A 46 1.97 10.78 3.37
CA MET A 46 1.29 12.03 2.98
C MET A 46 -0.04 11.78 2.28
N ILE A 47 -0.11 10.80 1.37
CA ILE A 47 -1.37 10.38 0.73
C ILE A 47 -2.35 9.87 1.78
N ALA A 48 -1.89 9.16 2.81
CA ALA A 48 -2.73 8.69 3.91
C ALA A 48 -3.05 9.77 4.96
N LYS A 49 -2.53 11.01 4.81
CA LYS A 49 -2.60 12.10 5.80
C LYS A 49 -2.08 11.70 7.19
N LEU A 50 -1.11 10.80 7.23
CA LEU A 50 -0.33 10.46 8.44
C LEU A 50 0.84 11.44 8.62
N ASP A 51 1.34 12.02 7.53
CA ASP A 51 2.32 13.11 7.50
C ASP A 51 1.75 14.28 6.69
N THR A 52 2.27 15.49 6.95
CA THR A 52 1.89 16.70 6.23
C THR A 52 2.96 17.06 5.20
N GLN A 53 2.54 17.49 4.02
CA GLN A 53 3.38 18.16 3.04
C GLN A 53 3.68 19.62 3.48
N ASP A 54 4.79 20.17 3.02
CA ASP A 54 5.16 21.55 3.29
C ASP A 54 4.47 22.53 2.33
N ALA A 55 4.19 22.09 1.09
CA ALA A 55 3.40 22.83 0.09
C ALA A 55 2.71 21.88 -0.87
N GLY A 56 1.77 22.40 -1.66
CA GLY A 56 0.97 21.64 -2.62
C GLY A 56 -0.28 21.02 -2.02
N GLU A 57 -1.01 20.27 -2.83
CA GLU A 57 -2.26 19.65 -2.41
C GLU A 57 -2.41 18.20 -2.94
N ILE A 58 -3.20 17.40 -2.22
CA ILE A 58 -3.59 16.05 -2.61
C ILE A 58 -5.11 15.99 -2.69
N LYS A 59 -5.64 15.67 -3.89
CA LYS A 59 -7.07 15.50 -4.15
C LYS A 59 -7.39 14.01 -4.30
N TYR A 60 -8.52 13.61 -3.76
CA TYR A 60 -9.06 12.26 -3.83
C TYR A 60 -10.40 12.33 -4.58
N PHE A 61 -10.48 11.68 -5.74
CA PHE A 61 -11.67 11.71 -6.60
C PHE A 61 -12.12 13.16 -6.91
N GLY A 62 -11.13 14.05 -7.19
CA GLY A 62 -11.37 15.46 -7.49
C GLY A 62 -11.67 16.36 -6.28
N LYS A 63 -11.63 15.84 -5.05
CA LYS A 63 -11.95 16.59 -3.81
C LYS A 63 -10.82 16.53 -2.79
N THR A 64 -10.67 17.57 -2.01
CA THR A 64 -9.86 17.53 -0.81
C THR A 64 -10.68 16.93 0.32
N LEU A 65 -10.26 15.76 0.86
CA LEU A 65 -10.93 15.09 1.96
C LEU A 65 -10.34 15.53 3.30
N SER A 66 -11.17 15.61 4.35
CA SER A 66 -10.68 15.70 5.72
C SER A 66 -10.04 14.37 6.16
N THR A 67 -9.19 14.38 7.18
CA THR A 67 -8.61 13.15 7.73
C THR A 67 -9.68 12.16 8.18
N LYS A 68 -10.81 12.65 8.72
CA LYS A 68 -11.93 11.80 9.13
C LYS A 68 -12.59 11.13 7.92
N ALA A 69 -12.87 11.89 6.84
CA ALA A 69 -13.47 11.34 5.63
C ALA A 69 -12.52 10.36 4.92
N LEU A 70 -11.21 10.63 4.94
CA LEU A 70 -10.21 9.76 4.33
C LEU A 70 -10.11 8.42 5.06
N ARG A 71 -10.31 8.37 6.39
CA ARG A 71 -10.27 7.13 7.18
C ARG A 71 -11.31 6.09 6.72
N ASP A 72 -12.46 6.55 6.24
CA ASP A 72 -13.51 5.66 5.72
C ASP A 72 -13.27 5.26 4.26
N THR A 73 -12.32 5.92 3.58
CA THR A 73 -12.06 5.74 2.14
C THR A 73 -10.74 5.01 1.87
N LEU A 74 -9.78 5.10 2.79
CA LEU A 74 -8.41 4.63 2.59
C LEU A 74 -8.00 3.62 3.66
N GLY A 75 -7.49 2.46 3.22
CA GLY A 75 -6.79 1.47 4.02
C GLY A 75 -5.28 1.61 3.85
N TYR A 76 -4.55 1.83 4.94
CA TYR A 76 -3.10 1.87 4.95
C TYR A 76 -2.55 0.63 5.66
N ILE A 77 -1.80 -0.19 4.93
CA ILE A 77 -1.15 -1.39 5.43
C ILE A 77 0.36 -1.11 5.51
N PRO A 78 0.88 -0.85 6.72
CA PRO A 78 2.29 -0.50 6.91
C PRO A 78 3.22 -1.69 6.72
N GLN A 79 4.50 -1.38 6.53
CA GLN A 79 5.57 -2.38 6.48
C GLN A 79 5.67 -3.14 7.81
N ASP A 80 5.55 -2.45 8.95
CA ASP A 80 5.53 -3.09 10.26
C ASP A 80 4.19 -3.76 10.54
N ILE A 81 4.24 -4.90 11.24
CA ILE A 81 3.03 -5.61 11.62
C ILE A 81 2.30 -4.88 12.75
N ALA A 82 1.10 -4.39 12.47
CA ALA A 82 0.27 -3.62 13.41
C ALA A 82 -0.82 -4.50 14.06
N LEU A 83 -0.42 -5.63 14.64
CA LEU A 83 -1.32 -6.61 15.27
C LEU A 83 -1.02 -6.77 16.76
N PHE A 84 -2.02 -7.16 17.53
CA PHE A 84 -1.86 -7.52 18.94
C PHE A 84 -1.32 -8.96 19.05
N GLU A 85 -0.05 -9.11 19.41
CA GLU A 85 0.65 -10.40 19.39
C GLU A 85 0.07 -11.43 20.37
N HIS A 86 -0.48 -11.00 21.49
CA HIS A 86 -1.06 -11.88 22.51
C HIS A 86 -2.49 -12.33 22.21
N MET A 87 -3.15 -11.69 21.24
CA MET A 87 -4.48 -12.03 20.77
C MET A 87 -4.40 -13.08 19.65
N THR A 88 -5.46 -13.84 19.48
CA THR A 88 -5.64 -14.75 18.35
C THR A 88 -5.91 -13.96 17.06
N VAL A 89 -5.80 -14.62 15.91
CA VAL A 89 -6.16 -14.04 14.61
C VAL A 89 -7.63 -13.56 14.62
N ALA A 90 -8.55 -14.41 15.12
CA ALA A 90 -9.97 -14.04 15.18
C ALA A 90 -10.23 -12.84 16.10
N GLU A 91 -9.55 -12.76 17.24
CA GLU A 91 -9.67 -11.62 18.16
C GLU A 91 -9.14 -10.33 17.53
N ASN A 92 -8.00 -10.37 16.83
CA ASN A 92 -7.48 -9.22 16.08
C ASN A 92 -8.50 -8.75 15.03
N ILE A 93 -9.02 -9.67 14.20
CA ILE A 93 -10.02 -9.34 13.17
C ILE A 93 -11.24 -8.67 13.81
N ASN A 94 -11.79 -9.25 14.89
CA ASN A 94 -12.96 -8.70 15.57
C ASN A 94 -12.69 -7.33 16.19
N PHE A 95 -11.51 -7.13 16.81
CA PHE A 95 -11.11 -5.85 17.37
C PHE A 95 -11.08 -4.77 16.29
N PHE A 96 -10.32 -4.99 15.22
CA PHE A 96 -10.18 -3.99 14.16
C PHE A 96 -11.47 -3.77 13.38
N LYS A 97 -12.28 -4.82 13.17
CA LYS A 97 -13.62 -4.70 12.58
C LYS A 97 -14.51 -3.77 13.40
N GLY A 98 -14.44 -3.83 14.73
CA GLY A 98 -15.19 -2.96 15.63
C GLY A 98 -14.84 -1.47 15.55
N LEU A 99 -13.72 -1.10 14.93
CA LEU A 99 -13.31 0.30 14.73
C LEU A 99 -14.02 0.99 13.55
N TYR A 100 -14.65 0.20 12.66
CA TYR A 100 -15.33 0.73 11.48
C TYR A 100 -16.84 0.80 11.72
N LYS A 101 -17.46 1.88 11.20
CA LYS A 101 -18.92 2.03 11.26
C LYS A 101 -19.63 1.05 10.33
N ASN A 102 -19.06 0.81 9.16
CA ASN A 102 -19.60 -0.07 8.13
C ASN A 102 -18.49 -1.05 7.68
N PRO A 103 -18.13 -2.05 8.50
CA PRO A 103 -17.12 -3.02 8.11
C PRO A 103 -17.64 -3.96 7.03
N VAL A 104 -16.73 -4.65 6.35
CA VAL A 104 -17.08 -5.75 5.44
C VAL A 104 -17.87 -6.85 6.13
N SER A 105 -18.72 -7.57 5.37
CA SER A 105 -19.49 -8.71 5.89
C SER A 105 -18.60 -9.92 6.22
N GLU A 106 -19.15 -10.89 6.97
CA GLU A 106 -18.43 -12.14 7.30
C GLU A 106 -18.10 -12.95 6.04
N GLU A 107 -18.97 -12.91 5.03
CA GLU A 107 -18.73 -13.58 3.74
C GLU A 107 -17.52 -12.99 3.03
N VAL A 108 -17.34 -11.66 3.07
CA VAL A 108 -16.18 -10.97 2.48
C VAL A 108 -14.91 -11.30 3.27
N ILE A 109 -14.98 -11.32 4.62
CA ILE A 109 -13.85 -11.74 5.45
C ILE A 109 -13.44 -13.17 5.11
N LYS A 110 -14.42 -14.07 4.96
CA LYS A 110 -14.18 -15.47 4.57
C LYS A 110 -13.53 -15.55 3.18
N SER A 111 -13.98 -14.76 2.22
CA SER A 111 -13.38 -14.67 0.89
C SER A 111 -11.92 -14.21 0.96
N TYR A 112 -11.62 -13.15 1.71
CA TYR A 112 -10.24 -12.67 1.88
C TYR A 112 -9.34 -13.73 2.55
N LYS A 113 -9.85 -14.46 3.56
CA LYS A 113 -9.12 -15.56 4.17
C LYS A 113 -8.84 -16.70 3.17
N GLN A 114 -9.78 -17.01 2.31
CA GLN A 114 -9.59 -18.02 1.26
C GLN A 114 -8.51 -17.57 0.26
N SER A 115 -8.58 -16.33 -0.23
CA SER A 115 -7.56 -15.77 -1.15
C SER A 115 -6.17 -15.71 -0.51
N LEU A 116 -6.09 -15.41 0.78
CA LEU A 116 -4.84 -15.40 1.55
C LEU A 116 -4.40 -16.79 2.03
N ASN A 117 -5.21 -17.83 1.83
CA ASN A 117 -4.95 -19.17 2.37
C ASN A 117 -4.69 -19.14 3.88
N LEU A 118 -5.55 -18.43 4.62
CA LEU A 118 -5.43 -18.13 6.05
C LEU A 118 -6.46 -18.95 6.85
N ASN A 119 -5.98 -19.91 7.66
CA ASN A 119 -6.82 -20.85 8.41
C ASN A 119 -6.57 -20.85 9.92
N GLU A 120 -5.70 -19.96 10.42
CA GLU A 120 -5.15 -19.97 11.78
C GLU A 120 -5.99 -19.16 12.77
N ASP A 121 -7.32 -19.14 12.68
CA ASP A 121 -8.22 -18.29 13.49
C ASP A 121 -7.96 -18.36 14.99
N LYS A 122 -7.67 -19.54 15.51
CA LYS A 122 -7.47 -19.80 16.96
C LYS A 122 -6.00 -19.61 17.40
N ALA A 123 -5.06 -19.45 16.47
CA ALA A 123 -3.66 -19.27 16.81
C ALA A 123 -3.40 -17.84 17.30
N LYS A 124 -2.56 -17.68 18.32
CA LYS A 124 -2.08 -16.35 18.73
C LYS A 124 -1.11 -15.80 17.70
N VAL A 125 -1.20 -14.50 17.44
CA VAL A 125 -0.37 -13.82 16.42
C VAL A 125 1.12 -14.04 16.69
N GLN A 126 1.57 -14.02 17.95
CA GLN A 126 2.98 -14.24 18.30
C GLN A 126 3.54 -15.60 17.81
N SER A 127 2.68 -16.64 17.68
CA SER A 127 3.09 -17.99 17.24
C SER A 127 3.08 -18.18 15.73
N LEU A 128 2.63 -17.19 14.96
CA LEU A 128 2.52 -17.28 13.50
C LEU A 128 3.87 -17.04 12.83
N SER A 129 4.05 -17.62 11.63
CA SER A 129 5.15 -17.26 10.73
C SER A 129 5.06 -15.80 10.28
N GLY A 130 6.16 -15.20 9.87
CA GLY A 130 6.17 -13.82 9.33
C GLY A 130 5.22 -13.64 8.16
N GLY A 131 5.16 -14.61 7.25
CA GLY A 131 4.23 -14.58 6.11
C GLY A 131 2.78 -14.64 6.55
N THR A 132 2.43 -15.48 7.53
CA THR A 132 1.06 -15.54 8.07
C THR A 132 0.69 -14.25 8.81
N LYS A 133 1.60 -13.69 9.62
CA LYS A 133 1.38 -12.37 10.25
C LYS A 133 1.10 -11.29 9.21
N ARG A 134 1.84 -11.28 8.10
CA ARG A 134 1.66 -10.32 7.00
C ARG A 134 0.28 -10.46 6.35
N LYS A 135 -0.19 -11.69 6.12
CA LYS A 135 -1.54 -11.97 5.59
C LYS A 135 -2.63 -11.45 6.53
N VAL A 136 -2.51 -11.67 7.84
CA VAL A 136 -3.46 -11.14 8.84
C VAL A 136 -3.42 -9.60 8.84
N ASN A 137 -2.23 -8.98 8.79
CA ASN A 137 -2.07 -7.54 8.75
C ASN A 137 -2.76 -6.93 7.51
N MET A 138 -2.62 -7.58 6.35
CA MET A 138 -3.30 -7.19 5.13
C MET A 138 -4.83 -7.29 5.26
N LEU A 139 -5.35 -8.42 5.76
CA LEU A 139 -6.79 -8.62 5.96
C LEU A 139 -7.38 -7.55 6.88
N VAL A 140 -6.71 -7.25 7.99
CA VAL A 140 -7.14 -6.21 8.95
C VAL A 140 -7.24 -4.83 8.29
N GLY A 141 -6.30 -4.47 7.43
CA GLY A 141 -6.34 -3.20 6.69
C GLY A 141 -7.48 -3.09 5.67
N LEU A 142 -8.12 -4.21 5.34
CA LEU A 142 -9.24 -4.27 4.37
C LEU A 142 -10.62 -4.27 5.03
N LEU A 143 -10.71 -4.40 6.36
CA LEU A 143 -11.98 -4.56 7.07
C LEU A 143 -12.96 -3.39 6.92
N GLY A 144 -12.44 -2.18 6.66
CA GLY A 144 -13.26 -0.99 6.38
C GLY A 144 -13.79 -0.89 4.96
N ASN A 145 -13.55 -1.87 4.09
CA ASN A 145 -13.88 -1.82 2.66
C ASN A 145 -13.34 -0.57 1.93
N PRO A 146 -12.08 -0.21 2.09
CA PRO A 146 -11.54 1.03 1.52
C PRO A 146 -11.62 1.04 -0.01
N GLU A 147 -11.85 2.22 -0.60
CA GLU A 147 -11.75 2.43 -2.06
C GLU A 147 -10.29 2.60 -2.51
N ILE A 148 -9.43 3.11 -1.61
CA ILE A 148 -8.00 3.30 -1.82
C ILE A 148 -7.26 2.37 -0.86
N ILE A 149 -6.33 1.58 -1.39
CA ILE A 149 -5.49 0.67 -0.61
C ILE A 149 -4.03 1.08 -0.81
N ILE A 150 -3.36 1.34 0.29
CA ILE A 150 -1.92 1.65 0.32
C ILE A 150 -1.19 0.50 1.01
N LEU A 151 -0.19 -0.06 0.31
CA LEU A 151 0.62 -1.17 0.77
C LEU A 151 2.09 -0.73 0.81
N ASP A 152 2.65 -0.63 2.00
CA ASP A 152 4.06 -0.25 2.16
C ASP A 152 4.90 -1.53 2.32
N GLU A 153 5.62 -1.91 1.26
CA GLU A 153 6.45 -3.11 1.17
C GLU A 153 5.75 -4.39 1.68
N PRO A 154 4.60 -4.78 1.13
CA PRO A 154 3.72 -5.81 1.72
C PRO A 154 4.31 -7.21 1.74
N THR A 155 5.35 -7.50 0.96
CA THR A 155 5.90 -8.85 0.80
C THR A 155 7.36 -8.97 1.23
N VAL A 156 7.93 -7.93 1.82
CA VAL A 156 9.30 -7.96 2.30
C VAL A 156 9.45 -8.95 3.46
N GLY A 157 10.48 -9.80 3.36
CA GLY A 157 10.85 -10.74 4.42
C GLY A 157 9.93 -11.95 4.60
N ILE A 158 9.06 -12.24 3.63
CA ILE A 158 8.16 -13.39 3.66
C ILE A 158 8.53 -14.45 2.62
N ASP A 159 8.07 -15.67 2.85
CA ASP A 159 8.27 -16.79 1.93
C ASP A 159 7.47 -16.64 0.62
N LEU A 160 7.91 -17.39 -0.41
CA LEU A 160 7.32 -17.33 -1.76
C LEU A 160 5.81 -17.66 -1.78
N LYS A 161 5.37 -18.64 -0.99
CA LYS A 161 3.95 -19.04 -0.92
C LYS A 161 3.10 -17.92 -0.35
N SER A 162 3.54 -17.32 0.74
CA SER A 162 2.85 -16.17 1.35
C SER A 162 2.79 -14.96 0.41
N ARG A 163 3.87 -14.70 -0.34
CA ARG A 163 3.90 -13.66 -1.38
C ARG A 163 2.86 -13.93 -2.47
N TYR A 164 2.80 -15.15 -2.99
CA TYR A 164 1.84 -15.54 -4.00
C TYR A 164 0.38 -15.34 -3.55
N ASP A 165 0.06 -15.73 -2.30
CA ASP A 165 -1.28 -15.55 -1.74
C ASP A 165 -1.65 -14.05 -1.63
N ILE A 166 -0.70 -13.20 -1.23
CA ILE A 166 -0.89 -11.74 -1.18
C ILE A 166 -1.08 -11.16 -2.58
N HIS A 167 -0.26 -11.55 -3.56
CA HIS A 167 -0.40 -11.10 -4.94
C HIS A 167 -1.76 -11.49 -5.54
N ARG A 168 -2.25 -12.71 -5.25
CA ARG A 168 -3.58 -13.15 -5.67
C ARG A 168 -4.67 -12.22 -5.14
N LEU A 169 -4.67 -11.92 -3.84
CA LEU A 169 -5.65 -11.00 -3.26
C LEU A 169 -5.55 -9.59 -3.86
N ILE A 170 -4.34 -9.06 -4.07
CA ILE A 170 -4.14 -7.75 -4.72
C ILE A 170 -4.77 -7.74 -6.13
N ASN A 171 -4.54 -8.80 -6.93
CA ASN A 171 -5.11 -8.92 -8.27
C ASN A 171 -6.65 -9.04 -8.28
N GLU A 172 -7.25 -9.64 -7.25
CA GLU A 172 -8.70 -9.66 -7.07
C GLU A 172 -9.24 -8.26 -6.72
N LEU A 173 -8.57 -7.56 -5.80
CA LEU A 173 -8.99 -6.26 -5.30
C LEU A 173 -8.87 -5.14 -6.36
N LYS A 174 -7.86 -5.20 -7.24
CA LYS A 174 -7.61 -4.14 -8.22
C LYS A 174 -8.77 -3.88 -9.18
N GLN A 175 -9.66 -4.86 -9.38
CA GLN A 175 -10.82 -4.72 -10.27
C GLN A 175 -11.76 -3.58 -9.84
N ASN A 176 -11.80 -3.27 -8.55
CA ASN A 176 -12.73 -2.30 -7.97
C ASN A 176 -12.06 -1.28 -7.04
N LYS A 177 -10.74 -1.29 -6.94
CA LYS A 177 -9.99 -0.46 -5.99
C LYS A 177 -8.88 0.32 -6.70
N LEU A 178 -8.43 1.40 -6.07
CA LEU A 178 -7.18 2.06 -6.38
C LEU A 178 -6.12 1.51 -5.43
N ILE A 179 -5.07 0.88 -5.95
CA ILE A 179 -4.01 0.28 -5.13
C ILE A 179 -2.68 0.97 -5.41
N ILE A 180 -2.01 1.42 -4.37
CA ILE A 180 -0.64 1.94 -4.43
C ILE A 180 0.23 1.03 -3.57
N LEU A 181 1.31 0.52 -4.15
CA LEU A 181 2.21 -0.41 -3.50
C LEU A 181 3.65 0.09 -3.66
N THR A 182 4.41 0.09 -2.56
CA THR A 182 5.86 0.32 -2.62
C THR A 182 6.60 -1.00 -2.67
N THR A 183 7.64 -1.05 -3.49
CA THR A 183 8.59 -2.16 -3.49
C THR A 183 9.95 -1.72 -4.02
N HIS A 184 10.96 -2.52 -3.73
CA HIS A 184 12.28 -2.48 -4.38
C HIS A 184 12.54 -3.78 -5.17
N HIS A 185 11.54 -4.66 -5.30
CA HIS A 185 11.61 -5.93 -6.00
C HIS A 185 10.97 -5.86 -7.40
N LEU A 186 11.76 -6.13 -8.43
CA LEU A 186 11.31 -6.10 -9.82
C LEU A 186 10.34 -7.24 -10.17
N ASP A 187 10.44 -8.38 -9.49
CA ASP A 187 9.51 -9.50 -9.65
C ASP A 187 8.07 -9.17 -9.22
N GLU A 188 7.89 -8.26 -8.26
CA GLU A 188 6.56 -7.74 -7.91
C GLU A 188 5.96 -6.86 -9.00
N VAL A 189 6.80 -6.03 -9.63
CA VAL A 189 6.37 -5.19 -10.75
C VAL A 189 5.78 -6.06 -11.86
N GLU A 190 6.46 -7.16 -12.20
CA GLU A 190 6.04 -8.10 -13.25
C GLU A 190 4.77 -8.88 -12.84
N ALA A 191 4.65 -9.25 -11.56
CA ALA A 191 3.56 -10.10 -11.08
C ALA A 191 2.21 -9.38 -10.95
N ILE A 192 2.20 -8.11 -10.53
CA ILE A 192 0.96 -7.41 -10.14
C ILE A 192 0.86 -5.96 -10.61
N GLY A 193 1.92 -5.35 -11.16
CA GLY A 193 1.95 -3.94 -11.54
C GLY A 193 1.18 -3.65 -12.82
N ASP A 194 0.28 -2.66 -12.79
CA ASP A 194 -0.38 -2.13 -13.99
C ASP A 194 0.27 -0.79 -14.42
N SER A 195 0.90 -0.08 -13.48
CA SER A 195 1.58 1.19 -13.70
C SER A 195 2.80 1.29 -12.80
N ILE A 196 3.90 1.85 -13.32
CA ILE A 196 5.15 2.00 -12.60
C ILE A 196 5.48 3.49 -12.43
N LYS A 197 5.78 3.89 -11.21
CA LYS A 197 6.31 5.21 -10.89
C LYS A 197 7.66 5.03 -10.20
N LEU A 198 8.71 5.54 -10.84
CA LEU A 198 10.07 5.47 -10.31
C LEU A 198 10.31 6.66 -9.38
N ILE A 199 10.71 6.36 -8.15
CA ILE A 199 11.14 7.34 -7.15
C ILE A 199 12.57 6.99 -6.74
N GLY A 200 13.47 7.95 -6.84
CA GLY A 200 14.85 7.76 -6.41
C GLY A 200 15.84 8.26 -7.46
N LYS A 201 17.10 8.24 -7.07
CA LYS A 201 18.22 8.72 -7.91
C LYS A 201 19.13 7.58 -8.37
N ASP A 202 18.91 6.37 -7.90
CA ASP A 202 19.70 5.20 -8.29
C ASP A 202 19.42 4.87 -9.77
N PRO A 203 20.42 5.01 -10.66
CA PRO A 203 20.22 4.76 -12.08
C PRO A 203 19.92 3.29 -12.40
N PHE A 204 20.24 2.37 -11.49
CA PHE A 204 20.00 0.94 -11.67
C PHE A 204 18.54 0.63 -12.02
N TYR A 205 17.58 1.15 -11.24
CA TYR A 205 16.15 0.87 -11.47
C TYR A 205 15.70 1.39 -12.84
N LYS A 206 16.10 2.60 -13.21
CA LYS A 206 15.78 3.20 -14.51
C LYS A 206 16.35 2.38 -15.66
N GLN A 207 17.63 1.97 -15.54
CA GLN A 207 18.29 1.14 -16.55
C GLN A 207 17.55 -0.17 -16.77
N VAL A 208 17.21 -0.89 -15.68
CA VAL A 208 16.50 -2.17 -15.77
C VAL A 208 15.10 -2.01 -16.35
N LEU A 209 14.35 -0.96 -15.99
CA LEU A 209 13.03 -0.69 -16.58
C LEU A 209 13.11 -0.48 -18.09
N VAL A 210 14.12 0.28 -18.56
CA VAL A 210 14.38 0.50 -20.00
C VAL A 210 14.77 -0.79 -20.69
N GLU A 211 15.69 -1.58 -20.13
CA GLU A 211 16.12 -2.88 -20.69
C GLU A 211 14.97 -3.88 -20.82
N LYS A 212 14.02 -3.88 -19.86
CA LYS A 212 12.80 -4.70 -19.92
C LYS A 212 11.73 -4.12 -20.86
N GLY A 213 11.90 -2.93 -21.40
CA GLY A 213 10.91 -2.26 -22.24
C GLY A 213 9.65 -1.83 -21.48
N TRP A 214 9.72 -1.65 -20.18
CA TRP A 214 8.58 -1.26 -19.34
C TRP A 214 8.36 0.26 -19.39
N VAL A 215 7.10 0.66 -19.52
CA VAL A 215 6.69 2.07 -19.46
C VAL A 215 6.59 2.50 -18.00
N PHE A 216 7.21 3.62 -17.65
CA PHE A 216 7.20 4.16 -16.30
C PHE A 216 7.20 5.69 -16.28
N GLU A 217 6.69 6.26 -15.20
CA GLU A 217 6.80 7.68 -14.88
C GLU A 217 7.99 7.90 -13.94
N ASP A 218 8.96 8.73 -14.37
CA ASP A 218 10.09 9.14 -13.53
C ASP A 218 9.67 10.37 -12.71
N MET A 219 9.31 10.14 -11.42
CA MET A 219 8.72 11.17 -10.57
C MET A 219 9.69 12.27 -10.15
N LEU A 220 11.00 12.09 -10.30
CA LEU A 220 12.00 13.10 -9.94
C LEU A 220 12.52 13.90 -11.15
N GLN A 221 12.21 13.51 -12.38
CA GLN A 221 12.57 14.27 -13.59
C GLN A 221 11.55 15.36 -13.96
N SER A 222 10.46 15.47 -13.25
CA SER A 222 9.46 16.54 -13.43
C SER A 222 9.84 17.84 -12.71
N ILE A 223 11.16 18.06 -12.49
CA ILE A 223 11.70 19.24 -11.83
C ILE A 223 12.55 20.04 -12.82
#